data_8cd6eb863f36a0518456f513a26dfeb7
#
_entry.id   8cd6eb863f36a0518456f513a26dfeb7
#
_cell.length_a   1.000
_cell.length_b   1.000
_cell.length_c   1.000
_cell.angle_alpha   90.00
_cell.angle_beta   90.00
_cell.angle_gamma   90.00
#
_symmetry.space_group_name_H-M   'P 1'
#
loop_
_entity.id
_entity.type
_entity.pdbx_description
1 polymer ?
#
loop_
_entity_poly.entity_id
_entity_poly.type
_entity_poly.pdbx_seq_one_letter_code
_entity_poly.pdbx_strand_id
1 'polypeptide(L)'
;MCVILQCDGKMPKSSMLKDAEQTNPHGGGFAYTKNGLVHWEKGLHVTAKYIEKYIKRNKLTKANNLIVHFRIKTHGDTNDMLCHPFPVGLNKDGSALKNRVIGSTTKAVMFHNGIWSEYDDFAIKLAFNNPNIRIPDGDMSDSSIMAWCASHKGINFLEFTDEKVIVLSPKGI
;
A
#
# COMPACT_ATOMS: atom_id res chain seq x y z
N MET A 1 -11.89 -8.89 -6.71
CA MET A 1 -10.54 -8.28 -6.88
C MET A 1 -10.62 -6.80 -6.52
N CYS A 2 -9.59 -6.27 -5.85
CA CYS A 2 -9.47 -4.85 -5.55
C CYS A 2 -9.29 -4.00 -6.82
N VAL A 3 -9.43 -2.68 -6.71
CA VAL A 3 -9.14 -1.74 -7.80
C VAL A 3 -7.97 -0.86 -7.42
N ILE A 4 -6.97 -0.77 -8.32
CA ILE A 4 -5.86 0.19 -8.22
C ILE A 4 -5.97 1.17 -9.38
N LEU A 5 -6.00 2.46 -9.08
CA LEU A 5 -5.98 3.55 -10.06
C LEU A 5 -4.58 4.19 -10.02
N GLN A 6 -3.79 3.91 -11.04
CA GLN A 6 -2.50 4.58 -11.26
C GLN A 6 -2.75 5.85 -12.06
N CYS A 7 -2.45 6.99 -11.48
CA CYS A 7 -2.68 8.31 -12.09
C CYS A 7 -1.38 8.81 -12.73
N ASP A 8 -0.98 8.17 -13.83
CA ASP A 8 0.21 8.55 -14.59
C ASP A 8 -0.06 9.78 -15.46
N GLY A 9 0.59 10.89 -15.11
CA GLY A 9 0.48 12.15 -15.83
C GLY A 9 -0.93 12.79 -15.85
N LYS A 10 -1.91 12.24 -15.14
CA LYS A 10 -3.29 12.76 -15.04
C LYS A 10 -3.82 12.59 -13.64
N MET A 11 -4.76 13.46 -13.23
CA MET A 11 -5.51 13.25 -12.00
C MET A 11 -6.75 12.39 -12.27
N PRO A 12 -7.18 11.55 -11.30
CA PRO A 12 -8.35 10.71 -11.50
C PRO A 12 -9.61 11.56 -11.66
N LYS A 13 -10.48 11.15 -12.59
CA LYS A 13 -11.81 11.76 -12.72
C LYS A 13 -12.69 11.37 -11.53
N SER A 14 -13.59 12.27 -11.11
CA SER A 14 -14.55 12.00 -10.03
C SER A 14 -15.40 10.74 -10.28
N SER A 15 -15.84 10.51 -11.52
CA SER A 15 -16.57 9.30 -11.90
C SER A 15 -15.76 8.03 -11.65
N MET A 16 -14.49 8.01 -12.07
CA MET A 16 -13.60 6.84 -11.87
C MET A 16 -13.41 6.49 -10.39
N LEU A 17 -13.24 7.51 -9.52
CA LEU A 17 -13.12 7.29 -8.09
C LEU A 17 -14.42 6.70 -7.50
N LYS A 18 -15.59 7.23 -7.90
CA LYS A 18 -16.89 6.75 -7.45
C LYS A 18 -17.19 5.34 -7.92
N ASP A 19 -16.92 5.03 -9.19
CA ASP A 19 -17.13 3.70 -9.76
C ASP A 19 -16.23 2.66 -9.06
N ALA A 20 -14.97 3.02 -8.80
CA ALA A 20 -14.02 2.18 -8.08
C ALA A 20 -14.44 1.93 -6.61
N GLU A 21 -14.91 2.96 -5.89
CA GLU A 21 -15.45 2.82 -4.54
C GLU A 21 -16.72 1.97 -4.52
N GLN A 22 -17.65 2.19 -5.46
CA GLN A 22 -18.91 1.46 -5.52
C GLN A 22 -18.70 -0.04 -5.73
N THR A 23 -17.72 -0.42 -6.54
CA THR A 23 -17.37 -1.82 -6.77
C THR A 23 -16.52 -2.43 -5.65
N ASN A 24 -15.83 -1.60 -4.87
CA ASN A 24 -14.90 -2.01 -3.81
C ASN A 24 -15.10 -1.17 -2.53
N PRO A 25 -16.19 -1.41 -1.79
CA PRO A 25 -16.63 -0.49 -0.72
C PRO A 25 -16.01 -0.77 0.66
N HIS A 26 -15.05 -1.68 0.78
CA HIS A 26 -14.55 -2.15 2.08
C HIS A 26 -13.29 -1.40 2.55
N GLY A 27 -13.22 -0.11 2.21
CA GLY A 27 -12.14 0.79 2.56
C GLY A 27 -11.25 1.18 1.37
N GLY A 28 -10.52 2.24 1.56
CA GLY A 28 -9.67 2.81 0.52
C GLY A 28 -8.31 3.26 1.07
N GLY A 29 -7.50 3.76 0.16
CA GLY A 29 -6.28 4.45 0.49
C GLY A 29 -5.59 4.97 -0.74
N PHE A 30 -4.66 5.86 -0.52
CA PHE A 30 -3.90 6.51 -1.58
C PHE A 30 -2.49 6.84 -1.11
N ALA A 31 -1.60 6.96 -2.07
CA ALA A 31 -0.26 7.51 -1.85
C ALA A 31 0.13 8.43 -3.00
N TYR A 32 1.00 9.37 -2.72
CA TYR A 32 1.52 10.33 -3.70
C TYR A 32 2.92 10.79 -3.33
N THR A 33 3.66 11.28 -4.32
CA THR A 33 4.99 11.86 -4.11
C THR A 33 4.90 13.38 -3.94
N LYS A 34 5.58 13.92 -2.93
CA LYS A 34 5.73 15.36 -2.72
C LYS A 34 6.99 15.64 -1.91
N ASN A 35 7.77 16.64 -2.31
CA ASN A 35 8.97 17.09 -1.60
C ASN A 35 9.98 15.96 -1.28
N GLY A 36 10.18 15.03 -2.23
CA GLY A 36 11.11 13.90 -2.05
C GLY A 36 10.63 12.81 -1.09
N LEU A 37 9.36 12.83 -0.71
CA LEU A 37 8.73 11.82 0.13
C LEU A 37 7.56 11.17 -0.58
N VAL A 38 7.26 9.93 -0.17
CA VAL A 38 5.97 9.30 -0.41
C VAL A 38 5.11 9.56 0.81
N HIS A 39 3.93 10.13 0.60
CA HIS A 39 2.89 10.35 1.61
C HIS A 39 1.74 9.39 1.36
N TRP A 40 1.09 8.91 2.41
CA TRP A 40 -0.10 8.06 2.27
C TRP A 40 -1.12 8.30 3.37
N GLU A 41 -2.35 7.94 3.04
CA GLU A 41 -3.45 7.80 3.98
C GLU A 41 -4.34 6.64 3.53
N LYS A 42 -4.86 5.84 4.48
CA LYS A 42 -5.68 4.68 4.22
C LYS A 42 -6.70 4.47 5.34
N GLY A 43 -7.73 3.68 5.07
CA GLY A 43 -8.73 3.31 6.07
C GLY A 43 -10.14 3.25 5.52
N LEU A 44 -11.08 2.90 6.39
CA LEU A 44 -12.51 2.79 6.06
C LEU A 44 -13.14 4.14 5.74
N HIS A 45 -12.57 5.22 6.26
CA HIS A 45 -13.01 6.60 6.02
C HIS A 45 -12.56 7.16 4.65
N VAL A 46 -11.63 6.48 3.96
CA VAL A 46 -11.06 6.95 2.69
C VAL A 46 -12.00 6.58 1.54
N THR A 47 -12.96 7.46 1.29
CA THR A 47 -13.96 7.39 0.21
C THR A 47 -13.51 8.18 -1.02
N ALA A 48 -14.19 8.00 -2.15
CA ALA A 48 -13.97 8.81 -3.36
C ALA A 48 -14.10 10.31 -3.06
N LYS A 49 -15.14 10.69 -2.33
CA LYS A 49 -15.37 12.09 -1.90
C LYS A 49 -14.27 12.61 -0.98
N TYR A 50 -13.74 11.76 -0.10
CA TYR A 50 -12.59 12.10 0.74
C TYR A 50 -11.36 12.41 -0.10
N ILE A 51 -11.01 11.52 -1.03
CA ILE A 51 -9.85 11.67 -1.92
C ILE A 51 -9.97 12.94 -2.76
N GLU A 52 -11.13 13.22 -3.36
CA GLU A 52 -11.36 14.45 -4.13
C GLU A 52 -11.10 15.71 -3.29
N LYS A 53 -11.62 15.75 -2.06
CA LYS A 53 -11.39 16.87 -1.14
C LYS A 53 -9.92 16.98 -0.76
N TYR A 54 -9.26 15.84 -0.52
CA TYR A 54 -7.84 15.77 -0.17
C TYR A 54 -6.97 16.33 -1.28
N ILE A 55 -7.19 15.91 -2.54
CA ILE A 55 -6.49 16.39 -3.72
C ILE A 55 -6.59 17.92 -3.82
N LYS A 56 -7.81 18.47 -3.70
CA LYS A 56 -8.06 19.91 -3.78
C LYS A 56 -7.36 20.67 -2.65
N ARG A 57 -7.54 20.22 -1.41
CA ARG A 57 -6.96 20.85 -0.21
C ARG A 57 -5.44 20.90 -0.24
N ASN A 58 -4.82 19.80 -0.68
CA ASN A 58 -3.35 19.68 -0.72
C ASN A 58 -2.73 20.14 -2.06
N LYS A 59 -3.57 20.65 -2.98
CA LYS A 59 -3.16 21.14 -4.31
C LYS A 59 -2.32 20.09 -5.05
N LEU A 60 -2.74 18.83 -5.01
CA LEU A 60 -2.05 17.76 -5.74
C LEU A 60 -2.29 17.93 -7.24
N THR A 61 -1.24 17.67 -8.01
CA THR A 61 -1.22 17.77 -9.47
C THR A 61 -0.70 16.48 -10.08
N LYS A 62 -0.73 16.37 -11.39
CA LYS A 62 -0.17 15.25 -12.14
C LYS A 62 1.31 14.94 -11.82
N ALA A 63 2.06 15.92 -11.30
CA ALA A 63 3.46 15.72 -10.90
C ALA A 63 3.63 14.95 -9.59
N ASN A 64 2.54 14.64 -8.88
CA ASN A 64 2.60 13.98 -7.57
C ASN A 64 2.49 12.45 -7.64
N ASN A 65 2.47 11.82 -8.83
CA ASN A 65 2.39 10.35 -9.01
C ASN A 65 1.38 9.69 -8.07
N LEU A 66 0.13 10.12 -8.14
CA LEU A 66 -0.93 9.63 -7.26
C LEU A 66 -1.34 8.20 -7.62
N ILE A 67 -1.41 7.33 -6.62
CA ILE A 67 -2.02 6.00 -6.71
C ILE A 67 -3.17 5.94 -5.71
N VAL A 68 -4.31 5.40 -6.14
CA VAL A 68 -5.50 5.17 -5.32
C VAL A 68 -5.87 3.70 -5.35
N HIS A 69 -6.30 3.17 -4.21
CA HIS A 69 -6.77 1.80 -4.06
C HIS A 69 -8.11 1.78 -3.34
N PHE A 70 -9.04 0.98 -3.85
CA PHE A 70 -10.27 0.62 -3.16
C PHE A 70 -10.31 -0.90 -2.95
N ARG A 71 -10.58 -1.29 -1.71
CA ARG A 71 -10.53 -2.67 -1.25
C ARG A 71 -11.88 -3.34 -1.38
N ILE A 72 -11.89 -4.58 -1.90
CA ILE A 72 -12.96 -5.52 -1.64
C ILE A 72 -12.43 -6.61 -0.71
N LYS A 73 -13.14 -6.85 0.40
CA LYS A 73 -12.79 -7.89 1.36
C LYS A 73 -13.09 -9.26 0.78
N THR A 74 -12.11 -10.11 0.74
CA THR A 74 -12.25 -11.54 0.41
C THR A 74 -12.15 -12.41 1.67
N HIS A 75 -11.23 -12.07 2.57
CA HIS A 75 -11.00 -12.78 3.84
C HIS A 75 -10.61 -11.79 4.95
N GLY A 76 -10.67 -12.24 6.22
CA GLY A 76 -10.27 -11.48 7.40
C GLY A 76 -11.22 -10.34 7.79
N ASP A 77 -10.81 -9.49 8.73
CA ASP A 77 -11.59 -8.36 9.20
C ASP A 77 -11.47 -7.13 8.30
N THR A 78 -12.42 -6.22 8.47
CA THR A 78 -12.41 -4.93 7.81
C THR A 78 -11.92 -3.89 8.81
N ASN A 79 -10.66 -3.47 8.69
CA ASN A 79 -10.08 -2.41 9.51
C ASN A 79 -9.15 -1.50 8.69
N ASP A 80 -8.81 -0.35 9.26
CA ASP A 80 -8.00 0.68 8.61
C ASP A 80 -6.60 0.19 8.26
N MET A 81 -6.00 -0.66 9.13
CA MET A 81 -4.62 -1.12 8.97
C MET A 81 -4.44 -2.09 7.82
N LEU A 82 -5.50 -2.82 7.43
CA LEU A 82 -5.50 -3.76 6.32
C LEU A 82 -5.84 -3.12 4.97
N CYS A 83 -6.15 -1.82 4.94
CA CYS A 83 -6.24 -1.06 3.69
C CYS A 83 -4.84 -0.79 3.12
N HIS A 84 -4.76 -0.62 1.80
CA HIS A 84 -3.52 -0.21 1.12
C HIS A 84 -3.30 1.31 1.20
N PRO A 85 -2.03 1.77 1.10
CA PRO A 85 -0.81 1.01 0.82
C PRO A 85 -0.15 0.44 2.08
N PHE A 86 0.88 -0.39 1.84
CA PHE A 86 1.79 -0.87 2.87
C PHE A 86 3.20 -0.31 2.65
N PRO A 87 3.88 0.22 3.69
CA PRO A 87 5.23 0.73 3.57
C PRO A 87 6.24 -0.40 3.33
N VAL A 88 7.22 -0.13 2.45
CA VAL A 88 8.31 -1.05 2.10
C VAL A 88 9.64 -0.39 2.36
N GLY A 89 10.46 -1.00 3.20
CA GLY A 89 11.80 -0.54 3.57
C GLY A 89 12.11 -0.74 5.03
N LEU A 90 13.36 -0.50 5.39
CA LEU A 90 13.86 -0.66 6.74
C LEU A 90 14.15 0.70 7.39
N ASN A 91 13.97 0.76 8.70
CA ASN A 91 14.49 1.79 9.58
C ASN A 91 16.01 1.66 9.73
N LYS A 92 16.64 2.62 10.39
CA LYS A 92 18.10 2.60 10.64
C LYS A 92 18.54 1.43 11.54
N ASP A 93 17.66 0.93 12.38
CA ASP A 93 17.88 -0.23 13.26
C ASP A 93 17.65 -1.58 12.59
N GLY A 94 17.35 -1.59 11.29
CA GLY A 94 17.07 -2.80 10.52
C GLY A 94 15.64 -3.34 10.65
N SER A 95 14.78 -2.75 11.48
CA SER A 95 13.36 -3.12 11.56
C SER A 95 12.60 -2.62 10.32
N ALA A 96 11.55 -3.37 9.91
CA ALA A 96 10.67 -2.94 8.84
C ALA A 96 9.91 -1.65 9.22
N LEU A 97 9.60 -0.82 8.22
CA LEU A 97 8.78 0.37 8.41
C LEU A 97 7.43 0.00 9.00
N LYS A 98 7.01 0.74 10.03
CA LYS A 98 5.74 0.47 10.72
C LYS A 98 4.55 0.77 9.81
N ASN A 99 3.64 -0.19 9.68
CA ASN A 99 2.34 0.01 9.04
C ASN A 99 1.52 1.04 9.84
N ARG A 100 1.00 2.09 9.18
CA ARG A 100 0.23 3.18 9.79
C ARG A 100 -0.88 3.62 8.86
N VAL A 101 -1.96 4.14 9.43
CA VAL A 101 -3.09 4.72 8.68
C VAL A 101 -2.66 5.96 7.90
N ILE A 102 -1.87 6.82 8.50
CA ILE A 102 -1.29 8.02 7.86
C ILE A 102 0.22 8.00 8.06
N GLY A 103 0.96 8.32 7.00
CA GLY A 103 2.41 8.37 7.10
C GLY A 103 3.11 9.02 5.93
N SER A 104 4.42 9.11 6.06
CA SER A 104 5.33 9.49 4.98
C SER A 104 6.67 8.79 5.12
N THR A 105 7.39 8.61 4.02
CA THR A 105 8.70 7.94 4.01
C THR A 105 9.58 8.41 2.86
N THR A 106 10.89 8.32 3.05
CA THR A 106 11.90 8.43 1.98
C THR A 106 12.12 7.11 1.25
N LYS A 107 11.44 6.03 1.66
CA LYS A 107 11.46 4.71 1.05
C LYS A 107 10.26 4.56 0.10
N ALA A 108 9.69 3.37 0.01
CA ALA A 108 8.57 3.10 -0.88
C ALA A 108 7.31 2.68 -0.11
N VAL A 109 6.19 2.66 -0.83
CA VAL A 109 4.96 1.97 -0.43
C VAL A 109 4.50 1.07 -1.57
N MET A 110 3.77 0.00 -1.24
CA MET A 110 3.23 -0.91 -2.24
C MET A 110 1.71 -1.03 -2.15
N PHE A 111 1.13 -1.31 -3.30
CA PHE A 111 -0.27 -1.67 -3.49
C PHE A 111 -0.30 -3.04 -4.16
N HIS A 112 -1.15 -3.92 -3.68
CA HIS A 112 -1.31 -5.28 -4.18
C HIS A 112 -2.76 -5.53 -4.61
N ASN A 113 -2.95 -6.23 -5.71
CA ASN A 113 -4.24 -6.66 -6.21
C ASN A 113 -4.18 -8.13 -6.63
N GLY A 114 -4.38 -9.01 -5.68
CA GLY A 114 -4.31 -10.46 -5.83
C GLY A 114 -4.60 -11.17 -4.51
N ILE A 115 -4.20 -12.43 -4.44
CA ILE A 115 -4.23 -13.27 -3.24
C ILE A 115 -2.95 -14.10 -3.26
N TRP A 116 -1.99 -13.72 -2.43
CA TRP A 116 -0.76 -14.48 -2.27
C TRP A 116 -0.93 -15.53 -1.18
N SER A 117 -1.25 -16.76 -1.59
CA SER A 117 -1.59 -17.86 -0.66
C SER A 117 -0.43 -18.39 0.18
N GLU A 118 0.82 -18.17 -0.27
CA GLU A 118 2.02 -18.72 0.37
C GLU A 118 2.64 -17.79 1.42
N TYR A 119 1.97 -16.69 1.76
CA TYR A 119 2.54 -15.61 2.58
C TYR A 119 2.95 -16.06 3.99
N ASP A 120 2.18 -16.95 4.63
CA ASP A 120 2.48 -17.45 5.98
C ASP A 120 3.75 -18.29 6.00
N ASP A 121 3.87 -19.22 5.06
CA ASP A 121 5.06 -20.07 4.92
C ASP A 121 6.32 -19.25 4.65
N PHE A 122 6.19 -18.23 3.81
CA PHE A 122 7.30 -17.31 3.52
C PHE A 122 7.71 -16.50 4.75
N ALA A 123 6.76 -15.98 5.51
CA ALA A 123 7.03 -15.25 6.74
C ALA A 123 7.79 -16.10 7.77
N ILE A 124 7.31 -17.32 7.99
CA ILE A 124 7.92 -18.27 8.92
C ILE A 124 9.35 -18.63 8.48
N LYS A 125 9.54 -18.99 7.21
CA LYS A 125 10.86 -19.32 6.65
C LYS A 125 11.84 -18.15 6.74
N LEU A 126 11.36 -16.91 6.45
CA LEU A 126 12.18 -15.72 6.53
C LEU A 126 12.65 -15.44 7.97
N ALA A 127 11.75 -15.51 8.93
CA ALA A 127 12.06 -15.29 10.34
C ALA A 127 12.97 -16.41 10.90
N PHE A 128 12.69 -17.69 10.57
CA PHE A 128 13.48 -18.82 11.02
C PHE A 128 14.94 -18.75 10.53
N ASN A 129 15.15 -18.39 9.27
CA ASN A 129 16.49 -18.27 8.68
C ASN A 129 17.22 -16.97 9.08
N ASN A 130 16.56 -16.05 9.76
CA ASN A 130 17.12 -14.76 10.16
C ASN A 130 16.65 -14.39 11.59
N PRO A 131 17.31 -14.87 12.64
CA PRO A 131 16.86 -14.71 14.03
C PRO A 131 16.66 -13.25 14.50
N ASN A 132 17.28 -12.31 13.80
CA ASN A 132 17.13 -10.87 14.09
C ASN A 132 15.89 -10.24 13.42
N ILE A 133 15.18 -10.97 12.57
CA ILE A 133 13.97 -10.52 11.89
C ILE A 133 12.76 -11.02 12.68
N ARG A 134 11.90 -10.10 13.11
CA ARG A 134 10.65 -10.46 13.79
C ARG A 134 9.47 -10.30 12.84
N ILE A 135 8.58 -11.29 12.84
CA ILE A 135 7.29 -11.20 12.16
C ILE A 135 6.51 -10.03 12.80
N PRO A 136 5.84 -9.17 12.00
CA PRO A 136 5.08 -8.06 12.53
C PRO A 136 3.99 -8.52 13.51
N ASP A 137 3.77 -7.74 14.56
CA ASP A 137 2.64 -7.95 15.47
C ASP A 137 1.34 -7.38 14.89
N GLY A 138 0.20 -7.93 15.29
CA GLY A 138 -1.14 -7.45 14.98
C GLY A 138 -1.78 -8.13 13.76
N ASP A 139 -2.85 -7.50 13.24
CA ASP A 139 -3.59 -8.01 12.09
C ASP A 139 -2.72 -8.05 10.83
N MET A 140 -2.60 -9.24 10.28
CA MET A 140 -1.79 -9.48 9.09
C MET A 140 -2.69 -9.84 7.90
N SER A 141 -2.26 -9.45 6.71
CA SER A 141 -2.78 -9.91 5.43
C SER A 141 -1.63 -10.35 4.55
N ASP A 142 -1.94 -11.08 3.50
CA ASP A 142 -0.99 -11.43 2.45
C ASP A 142 -0.20 -10.20 1.96
N SER A 143 -0.89 -9.09 1.71
CA SER A 143 -0.28 -7.83 1.26
C SER A 143 0.64 -7.20 2.32
N SER A 144 0.28 -7.26 3.60
CA SER A 144 1.12 -6.71 4.69
C SER A 144 2.39 -7.53 4.88
N ILE A 145 2.28 -8.85 4.81
CA ILE A 145 3.43 -9.77 4.86
C ILE A 145 4.30 -9.63 3.62
N MET A 146 3.69 -9.49 2.44
CA MET A 146 4.44 -9.22 1.20
C MET A 146 5.30 -7.97 1.32
N ALA A 147 4.76 -6.87 1.85
CA ALA A 147 5.50 -5.63 2.09
C ALA A 147 6.63 -5.82 3.11
N TRP A 148 6.39 -6.59 4.17
CA TRP A 148 7.40 -6.93 5.16
C TRP A 148 8.52 -7.80 4.57
N CYS A 149 8.20 -8.84 3.80
CA CYS A 149 9.19 -9.65 3.08
C CYS A 149 10.03 -8.79 2.12
N ALA A 150 9.38 -7.94 1.31
CA ALA A 150 10.06 -7.03 0.39
C ALA A 150 10.96 -6.02 1.13
N SER A 151 10.61 -5.61 2.35
CA SER A 151 11.45 -4.75 3.18
C SER A 151 12.78 -5.41 3.56
N HIS A 152 12.78 -6.69 3.84
CA HIS A 152 13.98 -7.43 4.25
C HIS A 152 14.76 -8.07 3.08
N LYS A 153 14.07 -8.50 2.03
CA LYS A 153 14.68 -9.14 0.85
C LYS A 153 15.04 -8.15 -0.26
N GLY A 154 14.54 -6.93 -0.19
CA GLY A 154 14.62 -5.96 -1.27
C GLY A 154 13.39 -6.02 -2.18
N ILE A 155 13.15 -4.91 -2.92
CA ILE A 155 11.94 -4.72 -3.71
C ILE A 155 11.79 -5.75 -4.85
N ASN A 156 12.89 -6.27 -5.37
CA ASN A 156 12.89 -7.30 -6.42
C ASN A 156 12.26 -8.61 -5.94
N PHE A 157 12.11 -8.82 -4.63
CA PHE A 157 11.32 -9.93 -4.10
C PHE A 157 9.90 -9.98 -4.65
N LEU A 158 9.30 -8.83 -4.95
CA LEU A 158 7.94 -8.74 -5.46
C LEU A 158 7.76 -9.38 -6.85
N GLU A 159 8.82 -9.47 -7.63
CA GLU A 159 8.82 -10.16 -8.94
C GLU A 159 8.62 -11.68 -8.81
N PHE A 160 9.01 -12.26 -7.66
CA PHE A 160 8.86 -13.68 -7.40
C PHE A 160 7.47 -14.09 -6.89
N THR A 161 6.63 -13.14 -6.54
CA THR A 161 5.28 -13.44 -6.03
C THR A 161 4.28 -13.73 -7.13
N ASP A 162 4.60 -13.40 -8.39
CA ASP A 162 3.72 -13.47 -9.58
C ASP A 162 2.39 -12.73 -9.40
N GLU A 163 2.39 -11.72 -8.53
CA GLU A 163 1.20 -10.95 -8.16
C GLU A 163 1.20 -9.55 -8.78
N LYS A 164 0.01 -8.97 -8.92
CA LYS A 164 -0.12 -7.59 -9.44
C LYS A 164 0.21 -6.57 -8.35
N VAL A 165 1.43 -6.06 -8.38
CA VAL A 165 1.93 -5.09 -7.41
C VAL A 165 2.33 -3.80 -8.11
N ILE A 166 1.97 -2.67 -7.49
CA ILE A 166 2.47 -1.34 -7.86
C ILE A 166 3.27 -0.79 -6.68
N VAL A 167 4.46 -0.30 -6.96
CA VAL A 167 5.34 0.31 -5.97
C VAL A 167 5.53 1.78 -6.29
N LEU A 168 5.26 2.63 -5.30
CA LEU A 168 5.53 4.06 -5.37
C LEU A 168 6.72 4.41 -4.49
N SER A 169 7.76 4.96 -5.10
CA SER A 169 8.94 5.50 -4.43
C SER A 169 8.98 7.04 -4.54
N PRO A 170 9.86 7.74 -3.80
CA PRO A 170 10.06 9.19 -3.99
C PRO A 170 10.47 9.59 -5.41
N LYS A 171 11.01 8.65 -6.18
CA LYS A 171 11.41 8.85 -7.58
C LYS A 171 10.28 8.59 -8.58
N GLY A 172 9.12 8.12 -8.12
CA GLY A 172 7.96 7.73 -8.94
C GLY A 172 7.65 6.24 -8.82
N ILE A 173 6.87 5.76 -9.79
CA ILE A 173 6.37 4.38 -9.91
C ILE A 173 7.40 3.53 -10.63
#